data_c1b081a8ce297a1f198cc7ab4403e516
#
_entry.id   c1b081a8ce297a1f198cc7ab4403e516
#
_cell.length_a   1.000
_cell.length_b   1.000
_cell.length_c   1.000
_cell.angle_alpha   90.00
_cell.angle_beta   90.00
_cell.angle_gamma   90.00
#
_symmetry.space_group_name_H-M   'P 1'
#
loop_
_entity.id
_entity.type
_entity.pdbx_description
1 polymer ?
#
loop_
_entity_poly.entity_id
_entity_poly.type
_entity_poly.pdbx_seq_one_letter_code
_entity_poly.pdbx_strand_id
1 'polypeptide(L)'
;PLEVFIHGALCVSYSGQCYLSHCLSGRSANRGECAQYCRLPYTLLDADGKVLEKNKHLLSLKDMNRTDSLEALLDAGVSSLKIEGRLKEMSYVKNVTAWYRKKLDAILERRPEYVRSSSGKTDFFFAPDPNKSFNRGFTPYLLNEKDSRSISSPDTPKSMGEYIGTVKQVSSKSITVAGVQKLNNGDGICFFNESGI
;
A
#
# COMPACT_ATOMS: atom_id res chain seq x y z
N PRO A 1 16.31 -21.13 -2.67
CA PRO A 1 15.36 -20.28 -1.94
C PRO A 1 14.71 -19.28 -2.89
N LEU A 2 13.40 -19.09 -2.74
CA LEU A 2 12.60 -18.16 -3.51
C LEU A 2 12.14 -17.01 -2.60
N GLU A 3 12.46 -15.76 -2.98
CA GLU A 3 12.01 -14.56 -2.26
C GLU A 3 10.93 -13.84 -3.05
N VAL A 4 9.85 -13.45 -2.38
CA VAL A 4 8.70 -12.75 -2.98
C VAL A 4 8.33 -11.53 -2.16
N PHE A 5 8.07 -10.40 -2.83
CA PHE A 5 7.45 -9.26 -2.18
C PHE A 5 6.02 -9.58 -1.72
N ILE A 6 5.70 -9.22 -0.48
CA ILE A 6 4.38 -9.46 0.12
C ILE A 6 3.66 -8.17 0.55
N HIS A 7 4.39 -7.06 0.74
CA HIS A 7 3.79 -5.81 1.21
C HIS A 7 4.58 -4.59 0.76
N GLY A 8 3.87 -3.49 0.50
CA GLY A 8 4.40 -2.16 0.30
C GLY A 8 4.17 -1.57 -1.08
N ALA A 9 4.86 -0.48 -1.38
CA ALA A 9 4.63 0.31 -2.57
C ALA A 9 4.93 -0.46 -3.87
N LEU A 10 3.99 -0.39 -4.82
CA LEU A 10 4.14 -0.95 -6.16
C LEU A 10 4.72 0.08 -7.13
N CYS A 11 5.47 -0.41 -8.11
CA CYS A 11 5.92 0.35 -9.26
C CYS A 11 5.03 0.05 -10.47
N VAL A 12 4.59 1.08 -11.20
CA VAL A 12 3.80 0.92 -12.43
C VAL A 12 4.65 0.41 -13.60
N SER A 13 5.97 0.62 -13.53
CA SER A 13 6.90 0.22 -14.57
C SER A 13 7.43 -1.19 -14.37
N TYR A 14 7.93 -1.78 -15.45
CA TYR A 14 8.72 -3.00 -15.40
C TYR A 14 10.04 -2.76 -14.65
N SER A 15 10.47 -3.74 -13.88
CA SER A 15 11.68 -3.63 -13.05
C SER A 15 12.92 -3.34 -13.93
N GLY A 16 13.68 -2.31 -13.57
CA GLY A 16 14.89 -1.89 -14.28
C GLY A 16 14.64 -1.20 -15.63
N GLN A 17 13.39 -0.88 -15.99
CA GLN A 17 13.03 -0.31 -17.30
C GLN A 17 12.21 1.00 -17.19
N CYS A 18 12.31 1.71 -16.09
CA CYS A 18 11.67 3.01 -15.94
C CYS A 18 12.62 4.15 -16.36
N TYR A 19 12.25 4.86 -17.43
CA TYR A 19 13.01 6.02 -17.93
C TYR A 19 12.29 7.35 -17.66
N LEU A 20 11.13 7.35 -17.02
CA LEU A 20 10.32 8.55 -16.79
C LEU A 20 11.08 9.63 -16.01
N SER A 21 11.74 9.26 -14.90
CA SER A 21 12.57 10.19 -14.13
C SER A 21 13.76 10.71 -14.92
N HIS A 22 14.37 9.87 -15.77
CA HIS A 22 15.49 10.27 -16.60
C HIS A 22 15.06 11.31 -17.65
N CYS A 23 13.99 11.05 -18.36
CA CYS A 23 13.48 11.95 -19.40
C CYS A 23 13.05 13.32 -18.85
N LEU A 24 12.48 13.37 -17.63
CA LEU A 24 11.92 14.61 -17.08
C LEU A 24 12.90 15.40 -16.20
N SER A 25 13.89 14.76 -15.60
CA SER A 25 14.78 15.41 -14.62
C SER A 25 16.23 14.92 -14.61
N GLY A 26 16.62 14.06 -15.55
CA GLY A 26 17.96 13.48 -15.60
C GLY A 26 18.26 12.44 -14.49
N ARG A 27 17.30 12.15 -13.59
CA ARG A 27 17.47 11.20 -12.47
C ARG A 27 17.21 9.77 -12.93
N SER A 28 18.05 8.83 -12.52
CA SER A 28 17.87 7.43 -12.90
C SER A 28 17.06 6.64 -11.86
N ALA A 29 15.77 6.38 -12.15
CA ALA A 29 14.94 5.53 -11.31
C ALA A 29 15.49 4.10 -11.18
N ASN A 30 16.15 3.59 -12.23
CA ASN A 30 16.76 2.26 -12.24
C ASN A 30 18.02 2.17 -11.35
N ARG A 31 18.55 3.31 -10.91
CA ARG A 31 19.72 3.43 -10.01
C ARG A 31 19.34 4.00 -8.63
N GLY A 32 18.07 3.94 -8.25
CA GLY A 32 17.59 4.36 -6.93
C GLY A 32 17.15 5.82 -6.82
N GLU A 33 17.21 6.63 -7.88
CA GLU A 33 16.90 8.06 -7.88
C GLU A 33 15.50 8.36 -8.43
N CYS A 34 14.53 7.49 -8.19
CA CYS A 34 13.16 7.65 -8.65
C CYS A 34 12.54 8.95 -8.14
N ALA A 35 12.08 9.82 -9.05
CA ALA A 35 11.38 11.07 -8.72
C ALA A 35 9.87 10.91 -8.56
N GLN A 36 9.34 9.68 -8.72
CA GLN A 36 7.93 9.33 -8.55
C GLN A 36 6.95 10.13 -9.43
N TYR A 37 7.34 10.51 -10.63
CA TYR A 37 6.46 11.20 -11.58
C TYR A 37 5.15 10.44 -11.86
N CYS A 38 5.16 9.10 -11.80
CA CYS A 38 3.94 8.29 -11.91
C CYS A 38 2.90 8.55 -10.80
N ARG A 39 3.28 9.31 -9.77
CA ARG A 39 2.38 9.72 -8.67
C ARG A 39 1.82 11.13 -8.84
N LEU A 40 2.21 11.86 -9.88
CA LEU A 40 1.67 13.17 -10.18
C LEU A 40 0.28 13.05 -10.85
N PRO A 41 -0.54 14.12 -10.81
CA PRO A 41 -1.78 14.16 -11.53
C PRO A 41 -1.53 14.36 -13.04
N TYR A 42 -2.35 13.70 -13.86
CA TYR A 42 -2.31 13.75 -15.32
C TYR A 42 -3.69 14.06 -15.89
N THR A 43 -3.70 14.54 -17.13
CA THR A 43 -4.90 14.65 -17.95
C THR A 43 -4.81 13.58 -19.04
N LEU A 44 -5.85 12.75 -19.16
CA LEU A 44 -5.99 11.76 -20.21
C LEU A 44 -6.75 12.37 -21.39
N LEU A 45 -6.17 12.27 -22.56
CA LEU A 45 -6.78 12.68 -23.82
C LEU A 45 -7.01 11.44 -24.70
N ASP A 46 -8.05 11.48 -25.53
CA ASP A 46 -8.21 10.53 -26.65
C ASP A 46 -7.34 10.92 -27.85
N ALA A 47 -7.44 10.16 -28.95
CA ALA A 47 -6.68 10.40 -30.17
C ALA A 47 -7.01 11.73 -30.86
N ASP A 48 -8.19 12.27 -30.61
CA ASP A 48 -8.67 13.54 -31.19
C ASP A 48 -8.39 14.74 -30.28
N GLY A 49 -7.69 14.52 -29.15
CA GLY A 49 -7.34 15.54 -28.16
C GLY A 49 -8.46 15.90 -27.20
N LYS A 50 -9.56 15.17 -27.18
CA LYS A 50 -10.65 15.37 -26.22
C LYS A 50 -10.24 14.86 -24.83
N VAL A 51 -10.52 15.65 -23.80
CA VAL A 51 -10.25 15.29 -22.41
C VAL A 51 -11.20 14.16 -21.97
N LEU A 52 -10.64 13.02 -21.58
CA LEU A 52 -11.34 11.88 -20.97
C LEU A 52 -11.32 11.96 -19.45
N GLU A 53 -10.15 12.24 -18.87
CA GLU A 53 -9.96 12.42 -17.43
C GLU A 53 -9.03 13.62 -17.17
N LYS A 54 -9.29 14.38 -16.11
CA LYS A 54 -8.50 15.56 -15.77
C LYS A 54 -8.06 15.54 -14.33
N ASN A 55 -6.78 15.87 -14.11
CA ASN A 55 -6.19 16.03 -12.77
C ASN A 55 -6.33 14.76 -11.90
N LYS A 56 -6.08 13.59 -12.50
CA LYS A 56 -6.13 12.29 -11.82
C LYS A 56 -4.74 11.65 -11.76
N HIS A 57 -4.48 10.88 -10.72
CA HIS A 57 -3.21 10.15 -10.53
C HIS A 57 -3.25 8.82 -11.32
N LEU A 58 -3.38 8.91 -12.64
CA LEU A 58 -3.70 7.81 -13.55
C LEU A 58 -2.69 6.65 -13.52
N LEU A 59 -1.43 6.94 -13.20
CA LEU A 59 -0.35 5.95 -13.11
C LEU A 59 -0.07 5.51 -11.66
N SER A 60 -0.83 6.03 -10.69
CA SER A 60 -0.66 5.69 -9.28
C SER A 60 -1.27 4.34 -8.95
N LEU A 61 -0.48 3.44 -8.38
CA LEU A 61 -0.94 2.14 -7.91
C LEU A 61 -1.22 2.16 -6.41
N LYS A 62 -2.15 1.31 -5.98
CA LYS A 62 -2.33 0.90 -4.58
C LYS A 62 -1.06 0.22 -4.06
N ASP A 63 -0.96 0.07 -2.75
CA ASP A 63 0.13 -0.68 -2.15
C ASP A 63 -0.20 -2.18 -2.12
N MET A 64 0.83 -3.00 -2.29
CA MET A 64 0.69 -4.46 -2.23
C MET A 64 0.37 -4.89 -0.80
N ASN A 65 -0.59 -5.81 -0.67
CA ASN A 65 -0.86 -6.55 0.55
C ASN A 65 -1.26 -7.98 0.19
N ARG A 66 -0.40 -8.93 0.51
CA ARG A 66 -0.60 -10.37 0.24
C ARG A 66 -0.87 -11.18 1.51
N THR A 67 -1.43 -10.55 2.53
CA THR A 67 -1.76 -11.21 3.80
C THR A 67 -2.57 -12.49 3.59
N ASP A 68 -3.62 -12.43 2.77
CA ASP A 68 -4.55 -13.54 2.54
C ASP A 68 -3.97 -14.62 1.60
N SER A 69 -2.84 -14.33 0.96
CA SER A 69 -2.16 -15.25 0.05
C SER A 69 -0.93 -15.91 0.67
N LEU A 70 -0.62 -15.65 1.95
CA LEU A 70 0.61 -16.16 2.58
C LEU A 70 0.71 -17.69 2.53
N GLU A 71 -0.36 -18.39 2.83
CA GLU A 71 -0.36 -19.86 2.85
C GLU A 71 -0.13 -20.42 1.44
N ALA A 72 -0.79 -19.88 0.43
CA ALA A 72 -0.59 -20.28 -0.97
C ALA A 72 0.84 -19.99 -1.45
N LEU A 73 1.48 -18.92 -0.97
CA LEU A 73 2.87 -18.64 -1.27
C LEU A 73 3.83 -19.65 -0.63
N LEU A 74 3.56 -20.05 0.61
CA LEU A 74 4.34 -21.12 1.28
C LEU A 74 4.17 -22.46 0.55
N ASP A 75 2.95 -22.83 0.17
CA ASP A 75 2.66 -24.04 -0.62
C ASP A 75 3.37 -24.03 -1.98
N ALA A 76 3.56 -22.86 -2.58
CA ALA A 76 4.33 -22.68 -3.81
C ALA A 76 5.87 -22.73 -3.60
N GLY A 77 6.34 -22.97 -2.37
CA GLY A 77 7.76 -23.08 -2.05
C GLY A 77 8.49 -21.76 -1.78
N VAL A 78 7.76 -20.68 -1.55
CA VAL A 78 8.36 -19.41 -1.15
C VAL A 78 8.94 -19.54 0.24
N SER A 79 10.25 -19.23 0.38
CA SER A 79 11.00 -19.37 1.64
C SER A 79 11.46 -18.03 2.23
N SER A 80 11.32 -16.93 1.48
CA SER A 80 11.67 -15.57 1.92
C SER A 80 10.55 -14.59 1.54
N LEU A 81 10.09 -13.83 2.51
CA LEU A 81 8.98 -12.88 2.38
C LEU A 81 9.50 -11.46 2.56
N LYS A 82 9.40 -10.65 1.50
CA LYS A 82 9.98 -9.31 1.48
C LYS A 82 8.93 -8.22 1.66
N ILE A 83 9.17 -7.33 2.62
CA ILE A 83 8.37 -6.13 2.87
C ILE A 83 9.12 -4.92 2.31
N GLU A 84 8.47 -4.13 1.44
CA GLU A 84 9.00 -2.85 1.01
C GLU A 84 8.72 -1.80 2.08
N GLY A 85 9.78 -1.21 2.61
CA GLY A 85 9.70 -0.24 3.69
C GLY A 85 10.69 0.92 3.53
N ARG A 86 11.33 1.08 2.37
CA ARG A 86 12.27 2.17 2.11
C ARG A 86 11.57 3.53 2.26
N LEU A 87 12.20 4.44 3.00
CA LEU A 87 11.65 5.76 3.34
C LEU A 87 10.36 5.72 4.17
N LYS A 88 10.09 4.61 4.84
CA LYS A 88 8.99 4.50 5.80
C LYS A 88 9.50 4.72 7.22
N GLU A 89 8.61 5.24 8.06
CA GLU A 89 8.90 5.46 9.48
C GLU A 89 9.01 4.14 10.25
N MET A 90 9.66 4.19 11.39
CA MET A 90 9.85 3.03 12.27
C MET A 90 8.51 2.41 12.70
N SER A 91 7.50 3.24 12.93
CA SER A 91 6.13 2.81 13.27
C SER A 91 5.53 1.91 12.17
N TYR A 92 5.69 2.30 10.89
CA TYR A 92 5.27 1.48 9.76
C TYR A 92 5.99 0.12 9.75
N VAL A 93 7.32 0.12 9.88
CA VAL A 93 8.12 -1.10 9.85
C VAL A 93 7.69 -2.05 10.97
N LYS A 94 7.57 -1.53 12.20
CA LYS A 94 7.14 -2.33 13.36
C LYS A 94 5.74 -2.91 13.16
N ASN A 95 4.78 -2.08 12.72
CA ASN A 95 3.39 -2.48 12.58
C ASN A 95 3.22 -3.54 11.49
N VAL A 96 3.75 -3.32 10.30
CA VAL A 96 3.64 -4.25 9.17
C VAL A 96 4.37 -5.56 9.46
N THR A 97 5.59 -5.51 10.01
CA THR A 97 6.35 -6.71 10.36
C THR A 97 5.63 -7.54 11.43
N ALA A 98 5.09 -6.88 12.46
CA ALA A 98 4.32 -7.53 13.52
C ALA A 98 3.05 -8.20 12.96
N TRP A 99 2.36 -7.53 12.02
CA TRP A 99 1.19 -8.08 11.34
C TRP A 99 1.51 -9.39 10.63
N TYR A 100 2.51 -9.36 9.74
CA TYR A 100 2.92 -10.57 9.00
C TYR A 100 3.45 -11.65 9.90
N ARG A 101 4.19 -11.31 10.96
CA ARG A 101 4.68 -12.29 11.94
C ARG A 101 3.53 -13.02 12.63
N LYS A 102 2.50 -12.30 13.11
CA LYS A 102 1.31 -12.92 13.69
C LYS A 102 0.57 -13.82 12.71
N LYS A 103 0.44 -13.40 11.45
CA LYS A 103 -0.22 -14.23 10.42
C LYS A 103 0.55 -15.50 10.11
N LEU A 104 1.87 -15.39 10.02
CA LEU A 104 2.73 -16.56 9.83
C LEU A 104 2.70 -17.50 11.03
N ASP A 105 2.77 -16.99 12.26
CA ASP A 105 2.71 -17.84 13.45
C ASP A 105 1.40 -18.64 13.49
N ALA A 106 0.27 -18.02 13.17
CA ALA A 106 -1.02 -18.71 13.08
C ALA A 106 -1.08 -19.78 11.97
N ILE A 107 -0.33 -19.62 10.87
CA ILE A 107 -0.18 -20.65 9.86
C ILE A 107 0.68 -21.80 10.41
N LEU A 108 1.83 -21.48 11.00
CA LEU A 108 2.76 -22.49 11.53
C LEU A 108 2.15 -23.34 12.65
N GLU A 109 1.26 -22.80 13.47
CA GLU A 109 0.54 -23.53 14.52
C GLU A 109 -0.36 -24.64 13.95
N ARG A 110 -0.94 -24.45 12.75
CA ARG A 110 -1.84 -25.43 12.12
C ARG A 110 -1.21 -26.25 11.01
N ARG A 111 0.00 -25.87 10.56
CA ARG A 111 0.73 -26.49 9.44
C ARG A 111 2.12 -26.93 9.92
N PRO A 112 2.24 -28.08 10.60
CA PRO A 112 3.49 -28.54 11.22
C PRO A 112 4.58 -28.92 10.22
N GLU A 113 4.27 -29.05 8.94
CA GLU A 113 5.24 -29.23 7.86
C GLU A 113 6.09 -27.98 7.60
N TYR A 114 5.64 -26.81 8.05
CA TYR A 114 6.42 -25.57 7.99
C TYR A 114 7.08 -25.29 9.31
N VAL A 115 8.32 -24.84 9.26
CA VAL A 115 9.10 -24.47 10.46
C VAL A 115 9.69 -23.08 10.31
N ARG A 116 9.88 -22.40 11.43
CA ARG A 116 10.59 -21.11 11.43
C ARG A 116 12.05 -21.32 11.08
N SER A 117 12.59 -20.50 10.17
CA SER A 117 14.02 -20.47 9.87
C SER A 117 14.81 -19.67 10.92
N SER A 118 14.15 -18.79 11.67
CA SER A 118 14.77 -17.98 12.71
C SER A 118 14.53 -18.56 14.11
N SER A 119 15.52 -18.43 14.99
CA SER A 119 15.39 -18.68 16.41
C SER A 119 14.80 -17.46 17.14
N GLY A 120 14.33 -17.67 18.37
CA GLY A 120 13.81 -16.61 19.22
C GLY A 120 12.30 -16.42 19.13
N LYS A 121 11.78 -15.61 20.04
CA LYS A 121 10.37 -15.28 20.19
C LYS A 121 10.18 -13.77 20.07
N THR A 122 9.06 -13.37 19.47
CA THR A 122 8.68 -11.95 19.39
C THR A 122 7.42 -11.73 20.21
N ASP A 123 7.49 -10.83 21.16
CA ASP A 123 6.34 -10.39 21.95
C ASP A 123 5.87 -9.02 21.44
N PHE A 124 4.54 -8.84 21.35
CA PHE A 124 3.92 -7.63 20.83
C PHE A 124 3.11 -6.94 21.94
N PHE A 125 3.39 -5.67 22.17
CA PHE A 125 2.68 -4.84 23.16
C PHE A 125 1.56 -4.01 22.53
N PHE A 126 1.21 -4.29 21.25
CA PHE A 126 0.17 -3.58 20.50
C PHE A 126 -0.54 -4.55 19.54
N ALA A 127 -1.72 -4.16 19.08
CA ALA A 127 -2.44 -4.86 18.03
C ALA A 127 -1.99 -4.31 16.66
N PRO A 128 -1.23 -5.07 15.87
CA PRO A 128 -0.80 -4.60 14.55
C PRO A 128 -1.98 -4.57 13.57
N ASP A 129 -2.03 -3.50 12.77
CA ASP A 129 -3.01 -3.31 11.71
C ASP A 129 -2.39 -2.47 10.58
N PRO A 130 -2.16 -3.04 9.38
CA PRO A 130 -1.58 -2.32 8.25
C PRO A 130 -2.40 -1.12 7.79
N ASN A 131 -3.73 -1.12 8.00
CA ASN A 131 -4.58 0.01 7.61
C ASN A 131 -4.26 1.28 8.39
N LYS A 132 -3.73 1.15 9.60
CA LYS A 132 -3.30 2.27 10.45
C LYS A 132 -1.90 2.81 10.12
N SER A 133 -1.25 2.23 9.13
CA SER A 133 0.03 2.69 8.59
C SER A 133 -0.17 3.32 7.21
N PHE A 134 0.88 3.95 6.69
CA PHE A 134 0.86 4.51 5.34
C PHE A 134 0.41 3.47 4.31
N ASN A 135 -0.69 3.74 3.60
CA ASN A 135 -1.15 2.95 2.46
C ASN A 135 -1.97 3.82 1.49
N ARG A 136 -2.00 3.42 0.22
CA ARG A 136 -2.82 4.03 -0.86
C ARG A 136 -4.04 3.18 -1.20
N GLY A 137 -4.59 2.48 -0.22
CA GLY A 137 -5.42 1.30 -0.41
C GLY A 137 -4.58 0.09 -0.75
N PHE A 138 -5.15 -1.11 -0.59
CA PHE A 138 -4.43 -2.36 -0.79
C PHE A 138 -4.91 -3.14 -2.01
N THR A 139 -3.98 -3.93 -2.56
CA THR A 139 -4.25 -4.86 -3.66
C THR A 139 -3.36 -6.11 -3.52
N PRO A 140 -3.84 -7.32 -3.85
CA PRO A 140 -3.00 -8.50 -3.98
C PRO A 140 -2.12 -8.47 -5.24
N TYR A 141 -2.30 -7.49 -6.12
CA TYR A 141 -1.56 -7.23 -7.35
C TYR A 141 -1.41 -8.46 -8.24
N LEU A 142 -2.43 -8.74 -9.02
CA LEU A 142 -2.47 -9.78 -10.08
C LEU A 142 -2.13 -11.22 -9.60
N LEU A 143 -2.00 -11.46 -8.29
CA LEU A 143 -1.69 -12.79 -7.79
C LEU A 143 -2.90 -13.73 -7.93
N ASN A 144 -4.07 -13.25 -7.51
CA ASN A 144 -5.31 -14.02 -7.53
C ASN A 144 -6.38 -13.41 -8.44
N GLU A 145 -6.17 -12.18 -8.91
CA GLU A 145 -7.13 -11.42 -9.71
C GLU A 145 -6.49 -10.91 -11.00
N LYS A 146 -7.22 -11.07 -12.09
CA LYS A 146 -6.80 -10.54 -13.40
C LYS A 146 -7.37 -9.15 -13.69
N ASP A 147 -8.20 -8.60 -12.79
CA ASP A 147 -8.81 -7.30 -12.98
C ASP A 147 -7.82 -6.16 -12.65
N SER A 148 -7.30 -5.53 -13.70
CA SER A 148 -6.39 -4.40 -13.58
C SER A 148 -7.00 -3.17 -12.89
N ARG A 149 -8.34 -3.03 -12.86
CA ARG A 149 -9.03 -1.90 -12.20
C ARG A 149 -8.84 -1.92 -10.68
N SER A 150 -8.61 -3.08 -10.10
CA SER A 150 -8.38 -3.23 -8.65
C SER A 150 -7.03 -2.70 -8.18
N ILE A 151 -6.07 -2.46 -9.09
CA ILE A 151 -4.69 -2.11 -8.75
C ILE A 151 -4.40 -0.61 -8.71
N SER A 152 -5.28 0.24 -9.25
CA SER A 152 -5.04 1.68 -9.36
C SER A 152 -5.53 2.47 -8.14
N SER A 153 -4.87 3.61 -7.88
CA SER A 153 -5.25 4.61 -6.88
C SER A 153 -5.25 6.00 -7.54
N PRO A 154 -6.29 6.32 -8.35
CA PRO A 154 -6.30 7.52 -9.17
C PRO A 154 -6.64 8.80 -8.41
N ASP A 155 -7.24 8.70 -7.23
CA ASP A 155 -7.76 9.86 -6.50
C ASP A 155 -6.70 10.48 -5.60
N THR A 156 -5.74 9.70 -5.11
CA THR A 156 -4.65 10.22 -4.27
C THR A 156 -3.39 9.38 -4.35
N PRO A 157 -2.19 10.01 -4.34
CA PRO A 157 -0.92 9.33 -4.16
C PRO A 157 -0.49 9.28 -2.68
N LYS A 158 -1.27 9.91 -1.79
CA LYS A 158 -0.99 10.03 -0.36
C LYS A 158 -1.54 8.83 0.42
N SER A 159 -1.28 8.81 1.72
CA SER A 159 -1.86 7.80 2.60
C SER A 159 -3.37 7.99 2.71
N MET A 160 -4.12 6.91 2.54
CA MET A 160 -5.56 6.88 2.76
C MET A 160 -5.90 6.58 4.22
N GLY A 161 -5.02 5.85 4.92
CA GLY A 161 -5.29 5.42 6.29
C GLY A 161 -6.47 4.46 6.41
N GLU A 162 -7.02 4.39 7.62
CA GLU A 162 -8.23 3.61 7.94
C GLU A 162 -9.49 4.47 7.73
N TYR A 163 -10.53 3.92 7.13
CA TYR A 163 -11.82 4.59 7.01
C TYR A 163 -12.47 4.72 8.39
N ILE A 164 -12.74 5.96 8.81
CA ILE A 164 -13.31 6.25 10.14
C ILE A 164 -14.80 6.63 10.10
N GLY A 165 -15.33 6.98 8.94
CA GLY A 165 -16.74 7.32 8.79
C GLY A 165 -17.00 8.43 7.78
N THR A 166 -18.26 8.87 7.74
CA THR A 166 -18.73 9.94 6.84
C THR A 166 -19.01 11.21 7.62
N VAL A 167 -18.56 12.35 7.09
CA VAL A 167 -18.87 13.66 7.67
C VAL A 167 -20.38 13.93 7.57
N LYS A 168 -21.02 14.22 8.70
CA LYS A 168 -22.46 14.52 8.81
C LYS A 168 -22.73 16.00 8.98
N GLN A 169 -21.87 16.68 9.68
CA GLN A 169 -22.04 18.10 9.96
C GLN A 169 -20.69 18.80 10.05
N VAL A 170 -20.65 19.99 9.53
CA VAL A 170 -19.49 20.89 9.61
C VAL A 170 -19.91 22.20 10.25
N SER A 171 -19.14 22.66 11.23
CA SER A 171 -19.28 24.00 11.84
C SER A 171 -17.99 24.78 11.68
N SER A 172 -17.96 26.03 12.13
CA SER A 172 -16.74 26.85 12.08
C SER A 172 -15.58 26.31 12.94
N LYS A 173 -15.85 25.43 13.90
CA LYS A 173 -14.85 24.93 14.87
C LYS A 173 -14.81 23.42 15.02
N SER A 174 -15.74 22.70 14.41
CA SER A 174 -15.85 21.25 14.59
C SER A 174 -16.46 20.56 13.38
N ILE A 175 -16.18 19.30 13.25
CA ILE A 175 -16.84 18.37 12.33
C ILE A 175 -17.45 17.23 13.13
N THR A 176 -18.61 16.75 12.69
CA THR A 176 -19.26 15.55 13.23
C THR A 176 -19.10 14.44 12.21
N VAL A 177 -18.51 13.33 12.63
CA VAL A 177 -18.31 12.14 11.80
C VAL A 177 -19.21 11.02 12.30
N ALA A 178 -19.99 10.43 11.41
CA ALA A 178 -20.72 9.20 11.69
C ALA A 178 -19.78 8.01 11.45
N GLY A 179 -19.28 7.43 12.52
CA GLY A 179 -18.36 6.31 12.52
C GLY A 179 -18.25 5.70 13.91
N VAL A 180 -17.57 4.57 14.00
CA VAL A 180 -17.39 3.82 15.26
C VAL A 180 -15.92 3.81 15.74
N GLN A 181 -15.02 4.40 14.97
CA GLN A 181 -13.59 4.41 15.28
C GLN A 181 -13.27 5.47 16.34
N LYS A 182 -12.42 5.08 17.28
CA LYS A 182 -11.89 6.00 18.30
C LYS A 182 -10.71 6.77 17.75
N LEU A 183 -10.78 8.09 17.79
CA LEU A 183 -9.68 8.99 17.46
C LEU A 183 -8.94 9.41 18.73
N ASN A 184 -7.64 9.67 18.58
CA ASN A 184 -6.80 10.21 19.63
C ASN A 184 -6.26 11.59 19.22
N ASN A 185 -5.85 12.38 20.19
CA ASN A 185 -5.17 13.65 19.90
C ASN A 185 -3.87 13.39 19.14
N GLY A 186 -3.69 14.09 18.01
CA GLY A 186 -2.54 13.92 17.13
C GLY A 186 -2.77 12.99 15.94
N ASP A 187 -3.91 12.30 15.86
CA ASP A 187 -4.26 11.52 14.67
C ASP A 187 -4.44 12.46 13.46
N GLY A 188 -3.79 12.14 12.35
CA GLY A 188 -4.00 12.83 11.07
C GLY A 188 -5.29 12.39 10.41
N ILE A 189 -6.11 13.35 9.97
CA ILE A 189 -7.37 13.09 9.28
C ILE A 189 -7.26 13.58 7.85
N CYS A 190 -7.71 12.76 6.89
CA CYS A 190 -7.88 13.16 5.51
C CYS A 190 -9.34 13.04 5.09
N PHE A 191 -9.75 13.89 4.16
CA PHE A 191 -11.10 13.92 3.61
C PHE A 191 -11.05 13.68 2.12
N PHE A 192 -12.03 12.94 1.62
CA PHE A 192 -12.31 12.82 0.20
C PHE A 192 -13.60 13.60 -0.10
N ASN A 193 -13.55 14.48 -1.06
CA ASN A 193 -14.72 15.13 -1.64
C ASN A 193 -15.08 14.48 -2.99
N GLU A 194 -16.11 15.01 -3.66
CA GLU A 194 -16.56 14.48 -4.97
C GLU A 194 -15.48 14.54 -6.08
N SER A 195 -14.48 15.39 -5.91
CA SER A 195 -13.36 15.54 -6.87
C SER A 195 -12.12 14.71 -6.51
N GLY A 196 -12.13 13.98 -5.39
CA GLY A 196 -10.98 13.32 -4.77
C GLY A 196 -10.44 14.12 -3.56
N ILE A 197 -9.16 14.08 -3.28
CA ILE A 197 -8.53 14.87 -2.20
C ILE A 197 -8.20 16.27 -2.66
#